data_f9680125988fde931a7122b6cbaed7cf
#
_entry.id   f9680125988fde931a7122b6cbaed7cf
#
_cell.length_a   1.000
_cell.length_b   1.000
_cell.length_c   1.000
_cell.angle_alpha   90.00
_cell.angle_beta   90.00
_cell.angle_gamma   90.00
#
_symmetry.space_group_name_H-M   'P 1'
#
loop_
_entity.id
_entity.type
_entity.pdbx_description
1 polymer ?
#
loop_
_entity_poly.entity_id
_entity_poly.type
_entity_poly.pdbx_seq_one_letter_code
_entity_poly.pdbx_strand_id
1 'polypeptide(L)'
;MLEEKILNDYKEAMKKKDTVKSSTLSFLRAEMMNVAIEKRKKALDDNEVISVIKKQIKQHQDSIEQFQRGGRLDLADKETKELGILKFYLPPQLSSEEVKKIIEEVIATVGATGPADMGKVMKEVMSGVGQSTDGKLVSELVKERLSKSV
;
A
#
# COMPACT_ATOMS: atom_id res chain seq x y z
N MET A 1 -12.20 -7.60 11.03
CA MET A 1 -12.27 -7.47 9.59
C MET A 1 -12.13 -6.02 9.18
N LEU A 2 -11.29 -5.77 8.23
CA LEU A 2 -10.93 -4.42 7.82
C LEU A 2 -12.10 -3.69 7.15
N GLU A 3 -12.85 -4.38 6.31
CA GLU A 3 -14.02 -3.80 5.64
C GLU A 3 -15.07 -3.29 6.65
N GLU A 4 -15.34 -4.08 7.66
CA GLU A 4 -16.28 -3.71 8.74
C GLU A 4 -15.77 -2.53 9.57
N LYS A 5 -14.47 -2.51 9.87
CA LYS A 5 -13.84 -1.39 10.59
C LYS A 5 -13.95 -0.08 9.81
N ILE A 6 -13.72 -0.12 8.51
CA ILE A 6 -13.85 1.05 7.63
C ILE A 6 -15.29 1.55 7.63
N LEU A 7 -16.27 0.65 7.55
CA LEU A 7 -17.67 1.02 7.60
C LEU A 7 -18.05 1.70 8.94
N ASN A 8 -17.60 1.13 10.03
CA ASN A 8 -17.86 1.68 11.36
C ASN A 8 -17.21 3.05 11.55
N ASP A 9 -15.97 3.20 11.09
CA ASP A 9 -15.26 4.49 11.16
C ASP A 9 -15.91 5.55 10.28
N TYR A 10 -16.43 5.15 9.12
CA TYR A 10 -17.20 6.04 8.25
C TYR A 10 -18.45 6.55 8.94
N LYS A 11 -19.22 5.66 9.56
CA LYS A 11 -20.44 6.03 10.29
C LYS A 11 -20.12 6.98 11.46
N GLU A 12 -19.05 6.71 12.19
CA GLU A 12 -18.61 7.55 13.29
C GLU A 12 -18.19 8.94 12.80
N ALA A 13 -17.42 9.01 11.71
CA ALA A 13 -17.01 10.27 11.11
C ALA A 13 -18.22 11.12 10.68
N MET A 14 -19.24 10.49 10.14
CA MET A 14 -20.48 11.18 9.78
C MET A 14 -21.18 11.74 11.01
N LYS A 15 -21.28 10.98 12.10
CA LYS A 15 -21.88 11.44 13.35
C LYS A 15 -21.15 12.63 13.96
N LYS A 16 -19.82 12.60 13.89
CA LYS A 16 -18.94 13.67 14.41
C LYS A 16 -18.82 14.86 13.46
N LYS A 17 -19.45 14.79 12.29
CA LYS A 17 -19.34 15.81 11.23
C LYS A 17 -17.89 16.05 10.78
N ASP A 18 -17.05 15.02 10.85
CA ASP A 18 -15.69 15.06 10.30
C ASP A 18 -15.78 14.85 8.79
N THR A 19 -15.90 15.95 8.07
CA THR A 19 -16.16 15.93 6.62
C THR A 19 -14.98 15.37 5.82
N VAL A 20 -13.74 15.64 6.23
CA VAL A 20 -12.55 15.12 5.54
C VAL A 20 -12.51 13.59 5.66
N LYS A 21 -12.66 13.09 6.87
CA LYS A 21 -12.62 11.64 7.13
C LYS A 21 -13.79 10.92 6.49
N SER A 22 -15.01 11.44 6.62
CA SER A 22 -16.19 10.81 6.03
C SER A 22 -16.15 10.79 4.51
N SER A 23 -15.70 11.88 3.89
CA SER A 23 -15.51 11.97 2.44
C SER A 23 -14.47 10.98 1.94
N THR A 24 -13.32 10.91 2.60
CA THR A 24 -12.24 9.98 2.25
C THR A 24 -12.69 8.52 2.35
N LEU A 25 -13.36 8.18 3.44
CA LEU A 25 -13.86 6.81 3.65
C LEU A 25 -15.02 6.46 2.72
N SER A 26 -15.87 7.44 2.38
CA SER A 26 -16.93 7.25 1.39
C SER A 26 -16.35 6.88 0.03
N PHE A 27 -15.33 7.60 -0.41
CA PHE A 27 -14.64 7.35 -1.68
C PHE A 27 -13.95 5.98 -1.68
N LEU A 28 -13.30 5.64 -0.57
CA LEU A 28 -12.67 4.32 -0.40
C LEU A 28 -13.72 3.20 -0.50
N ARG A 29 -14.83 3.34 0.18
CA ARG A 29 -15.91 2.35 0.17
C ARG A 29 -16.52 2.18 -1.22
N ALA A 30 -16.68 3.27 -1.97
CA ALA A 30 -17.19 3.21 -3.33
C ALA A 30 -16.26 2.38 -4.23
N GLU A 31 -14.96 2.57 -4.11
CA GLU A 31 -13.97 1.79 -4.88
C GLU A 31 -13.97 0.33 -4.44
N MET A 32 -14.08 0.07 -3.14
CA MET A 32 -14.22 -1.30 -2.63
C MET A 32 -15.45 -2.01 -3.21
N MET A 33 -16.58 -1.31 -3.31
CA MET A 33 -17.79 -1.85 -3.94
C MET A 33 -17.56 -2.17 -5.41
N ASN A 34 -16.89 -1.29 -6.14
CA ASN A 34 -16.57 -1.52 -7.55
C ASN A 34 -15.71 -2.78 -7.74
N VAL A 35 -14.69 -2.94 -6.91
CA VAL A 35 -13.81 -4.13 -6.95
C VAL A 35 -14.60 -5.39 -6.61
N ALA A 36 -15.47 -5.34 -5.60
CA ALA A 36 -16.30 -6.48 -5.23
C ALA A 36 -17.23 -6.90 -6.38
N ILE A 37 -17.82 -5.94 -7.09
CA ILE A 37 -18.66 -6.19 -8.25
C ILE A 37 -17.85 -6.84 -9.37
N GLU A 38 -16.67 -6.32 -9.69
CA GLU A 38 -15.78 -6.91 -10.69
C GLU A 38 -15.41 -8.35 -10.39
N LYS A 39 -15.13 -8.63 -9.12
CA LYS A 39 -14.77 -9.97 -8.65
C LYS A 39 -15.96 -10.87 -8.36
N ARG A 40 -17.18 -10.35 -8.53
CA ARG A 40 -18.44 -11.06 -8.25
C ARG A 40 -18.49 -11.60 -6.81
N LYS A 41 -18.04 -10.79 -5.87
CA LYS A 41 -18.03 -11.10 -4.43
C LYS A 41 -19.01 -10.23 -3.69
N LYS A 42 -19.55 -10.75 -2.58
CA LYS A 42 -20.40 -9.96 -1.66
C LYS A 42 -19.57 -9.06 -0.74
N ALA A 43 -18.35 -9.49 -0.41
CA ALA A 43 -17.45 -8.79 0.47
C ALA A 43 -16.01 -9.06 0.05
N LEU A 44 -15.12 -8.12 0.34
CA LEU A 44 -13.69 -8.25 0.10
C LEU A 44 -12.98 -8.78 1.35
N ASP A 45 -11.96 -9.61 1.17
CA ASP A 45 -11.08 -9.97 2.28
C ASP A 45 -10.11 -8.82 2.61
N ASP A 46 -9.39 -8.93 3.72
CA ASP A 46 -8.49 -7.88 4.18
C ASP A 46 -7.39 -7.56 3.15
N ASN A 47 -6.85 -8.56 2.49
CA ASN A 47 -5.81 -8.35 1.47
C ASN A 47 -6.35 -7.57 0.26
N GLU A 48 -7.57 -7.87 -0.16
CA GLU A 48 -8.22 -7.14 -1.25
C GLU A 48 -8.50 -5.69 -0.86
N VAL A 49 -8.96 -5.46 0.37
CA VAL A 49 -9.17 -4.10 0.89
C VAL A 49 -7.85 -3.32 0.94
N ILE A 50 -6.78 -3.94 1.44
CA ILE A 50 -5.45 -3.31 1.49
C ILE A 50 -4.97 -2.94 0.08
N SER A 51 -5.21 -3.79 -0.90
CA SER A 51 -4.84 -3.50 -2.30
C SER A 51 -5.56 -2.27 -2.84
N VAL A 52 -6.85 -2.11 -2.53
CA VAL A 52 -7.62 -0.92 -2.90
C VAL A 52 -7.03 0.33 -2.22
N ILE A 53 -6.74 0.23 -0.93
CA ILE A 53 -6.14 1.32 -0.15
C ILE A 53 -4.80 1.75 -0.75
N LYS A 54 -3.93 0.81 -1.06
CA LYS A 54 -2.61 1.09 -1.66
C LYS A 54 -2.73 1.80 -3.00
N LYS A 55 -3.69 1.39 -3.82
CA LYS A 55 -3.95 2.05 -5.10
C LYS A 55 -4.39 3.50 -4.91
N GLN A 56 -5.30 3.74 -3.98
CA GLN A 56 -5.76 5.11 -3.67
C GLN A 56 -4.64 5.96 -3.06
N ILE A 57 -3.80 5.39 -2.21
CA ILE A 57 -2.63 6.09 -1.66
C ILE A 57 -1.72 6.57 -2.78
N LYS A 58 -1.44 5.72 -3.75
CA LYS A 58 -0.62 6.08 -4.90
C LYS A 58 -1.26 7.22 -5.72
N GLN A 59 -2.57 7.14 -5.95
CA GLN A 59 -3.31 8.19 -6.66
C GLN A 59 -3.24 9.53 -5.91
N HIS A 60 -3.37 9.50 -4.57
CA HIS A 60 -3.24 10.71 -3.75
C HIS A 60 -1.83 11.27 -3.79
N GLN A 61 -0.80 10.42 -3.75
CA GLN A 61 0.60 10.86 -3.86
C GLN A 61 0.86 11.54 -5.21
N ASP A 62 0.36 10.99 -6.30
CA ASP A 62 0.49 11.57 -7.63
C ASP A 62 -0.24 12.93 -7.70
N SER A 63 -1.43 13.02 -7.11
CA SER A 63 -2.20 14.27 -7.06
C SER A 63 -1.49 15.35 -6.25
N ILE A 64 -0.92 14.99 -5.09
CA ILE A 64 -0.15 15.91 -4.24
C ILE A 64 1.03 16.48 -5.03
N GLU A 65 1.76 15.63 -5.73
CA GLU A 65 2.89 16.08 -6.53
C GLU A 65 2.47 17.06 -7.62
N GLN A 66 1.38 16.76 -8.33
CA GLN A 66 0.85 17.64 -9.38
C GLN A 66 0.37 18.97 -8.82
N PHE A 67 -0.33 18.98 -7.68
CA PHE A 67 -0.80 20.21 -7.05
C PHE A 67 0.35 21.08 -6.55
N GLN A 68 1.39 20.46 -6.00
CA GLN A 68 2.60 21.16 -5.58
C GLN A 68 3.31 21.83 -6.76
N ARG A 69 3.45 21.12 -7.87
CA ARG A 69 4.04 21.65 -9.10
C ARG A 69 3.22 22.81 -9.69
N GLY A 70 1.90 22.73 -9.57
CA GLY A 70 0.99 23.76 -10.06
C GLY A 70 0.78 24.92 -9.10
N GLY A 71 1.46 24.95 -7.95
CA GLY A 71 1.32 26.03 -6.95
C GLY A 71 0.01 25.97 -6.16
N ARG A 72 -0.74 24.90 -6.24
CA ARG A 72 -2.01 24.72 -5.53
C ARG A 72 -1.78 24.01 -4.20
N LEU A 73 -1.09 24.70 -3.27
CA LEU A 73 -0.75 24.13 -1.96
C LEU A 73 -1.99 23.82 -1.10
N ASP A 74 -3.07 24.54 -1.29
CA ASP A 74 -4.36 24.28 -0.64
C ASP A 74 -4.90 22.88 -0.98
N LEU A 75 -4.87 22.52 -2.26
CA LEU A 75 -5.32 21.20 -2.72
C LEU A 75 -4.32 20.10 -2.34
N ALA A 76 -3.02 20.39 -2.38
CA ALA A 76 -2.00 19.46 -1.92
C ALA A 76 -2.18 19.11 -0.43
N ASP A 77 -2.47 20.10 0.41
CA ASP A 77 -2.70 19.90 1.85
C ASP A 77 -3.94 19.04 2.10
N LYS A 78 -5.01 19.27 1.36
CA LYS A 78 -6.23 18.47 1.45
C LYS A 78 -5.95 17.00 1.12
N GLU A 79 -5.27 16.75 0.00
CA GLU A 79 -4.89 15.40 -0.44
C GLU A 79 -3.97 14.73 0.59
N THR A 80 -3.07 15.49 1.22
CA THR A 80 -2.15 14.97 2.25
C THR A 80 -2.92 14.50 3.48
N LYS A 81 -3.95 15.23 3.90
CA LYS A 81 -4.80 14.81 5.02
C LYS A 81 -5.57 13.54 4.70
N GLU A 82 -6.12 13.45 3.50
CA GLU A 82 -6.82 12.26 3.02
C GLU A 82 -5.87 11.05 2.96
N LEU A 83 -4.65 11.27 2.49
CA LEU A 83 -3.61 10.24 2.45
C LEU A 83 -3.31 9.68 3.85
N GLY A 84 -3.20 10.55 4.85
CA GLY A 84 -2.98 10.14 6.25
C GLY A 84 -4.10 9.24 6.77
N ILE A 85 -5.34 9.52 6.42
CA ILE A 85 -6.50 8.71 6.79
C ILE A 85 -6.39 7.31 6.16
N LEU A 86 -6.04 7.22 4.89
CA LEU A 86 -5.87 5.94 4.20
C LEU A 86 -4.72 5.11 4.78
N LYS A 87 -3.59 5.75 5.06
CA LYS A 87 -2.42 5.06 5.64
C LYS A 87 -2.69 4.42 6.98
N PHE A 88 -3.62 4.97 7.75
CA PHE A 88 -4.00 4.43 9.06
C PHE A 88 -4.46 2.96 8.97
N TYR A 89 -5.05 2.56 7.85
CA TYR A 89 -5.55 1.19 7.66
C TYR A 89 -4.52 0.20 7.12
N LEU A 90 -3.35 0.68 6.74
CA LEU A 90 -2.29 -0.23 6.28
C LEU A 90 -1.63 -0.94 7.46
N PRO A 91 -1.15 -2.20 7.26
CA PRO A 91 -0.26 -2.83 8.23
C PRO A 91 0.99 -1.95 8.43
N PRO A 92 1.69 -2.09 9.56
CA PRO A 92 2.97 -1.40 9.75
C PRO A 92 3.87 -1.66 8.56
N GLN A 93 4.37 -0.59 7.94
CA GLN A 93 5.22 -0.70 6.75
C GLN A 93 6.68 -0.83 7.16
N LEU A 94 7.39 -1.73 6.49
CA LEU A 94 8.81 -1.94 6.70
C LEU A 94 9.62 -0.82 6.05
N SER A 95 10.68 -0.39 6.73
CA SER A 95 11.66 0.55 6.15
C SER A 95 12.51 -0.14 5.08
N SER A 96 13.16 0.66 4.23
CA SER A 96 14.09 0.11 3.23
C SER A 96 15.19 -0.73 3.87
N GLU A 97 15.69 -0.31 5.03
CA GLU A 97 16.74 -1.03 5.76
C GLU A 97 16.23 -2.40 6.26
N GLU A 98 15.02 -2.45 6.79
CA GLU A 98 14.40 -3.70 7.22
C GLU A 98 14.17 -4.65 6.05
N VAL A 99 13.73 -4.13 4.91
CA VAL A 99 13.54 -4.93 3.68
C VAL A 99 14.88 -5.48 3.19
N LYS A 100 15.93 -4.65 3.16
CA LYS A 100 17.28 -5.10 2.76
C LYS A 100 17.78 -6.24 3.64
N LYS A 101 17.56 -6.15 4.95
CA LYS A 101 17.94 -7.19 5.90
C LYS A 101 17.22 -8.51 5.60
N ILE A 102 15.93 -8.45 5.33
CA ILE A 102 15.13 -9.63 4.95
C ILE A 102 15.65 -10.23 3.65
N ILE A 103 15.99 -9.41 2.66
CA ILE A 103 16.54 -9.86 1.39
C ILE A 103 17.86 -10.61 1.61
N GLU A 104 18.76 -10.09 2.45
CA GLU A 104 20.02 -10.77 2.76
C GLU A 104 19.79 -12.14 3.42
N GLU A 105 18.84 -12.22 4.35
CA GLU A 105 18.49 -13.49 4.99
C GLU A 105 17.94 -14.51 3.99
N VAL A 106 17.09 -14.07 3.07
CA VAL A 106 16.52 -14.93 2.02
C VAL A 106 17.61 -15.40 1.06
N ILE A 107 18.50 -14.51 0.62
CA ILE A 107 19.60 -14.85 -0.27
C ILE A 107 20.47 -15.95 0.37
N ALA A 108 20.80 -15.81 1.65
CA ALA A 108 21.56 -16.81 2.38
C ALA A 108 20.83 -18.15 2.47
N THR A 109 19.53 -18.12 2.70
CA THR A 109 18.70 -19.33 2.86
C THR A 109 18.53 -20.10 1.55
N VAL A 110 18.27 -19.39 0.44
CA VAL A 110 18.02 -20.04 -0.87
C VAL A 110 19.30 -20.27 -1.67
N GLY A 111 20.43 -19.72 -1.22
CA GLY A 111 21.71 -19.84 -1.92
C GLY A 111 21.78 -19.10 -3.23
N ALA A 112 21.11 -17.95 -3.33
CA ALA A 112 21.12 -17.11 -4.53
C ALA A 112 22.52 -16.55 -4.82
N THR A 113 22.93 -16.60 -6.07
CA THR A 113 24.28 -16.18 -6.49
C THR A 113 24.29 -15.06 -7.52
N GLY A 114 23.16 -14.80 -8.20
CA GLY A 114 23.13 -13.76 -9.22
C GLY A 114 21.72 -13.47 -9.73
N PRO A 115 21.62 -12.61 -10.78
CA PRO A 115 20.32 -12.14 -11.30
C PRO A 115 19.36 -13.23 -11.76
N ALA A 116 19.88 -14.41 -12.14
CA ALA A 116 19.04 -15.55 -12.55
C ALA A 116 18.16 -16.07 -11.40
N ASP A 117 18.53 -15.79 -10.15
CA ASP A 117 17.80 -16.23 -8.96
C ASP A 117 16.75 -15.22 -8.49
N MET A 118 16.54 -14.13 -9.22
CA MET A 118 15.64 -13.04 -8.81
C MET A 118 14.22 -13.52 -8.51
N GLY A 119 13.63 -14.35 -9.37
CA GLY A 119 12.28 -14.88 -9.17
C GLY A 119 12.15 -15.68 -7.89
N LYS A 120 13.13 -16.51 -7.57
CA LYS A 120 13.19 -17.32 -6.36
C LYS A 120 13.29 -16.46 -5.11
N VAL A 121 14.17 -15.46 -5.12
CA VAL A 121 14.35 -14.52 -4.01
C VAL A 121 13.09 -13.69 -3.81
N MET A 122 12.51 -13.14 -4.88
CA MET A 122 11.27 -12.37 -4.82
C MET A 122 10.13 -13.15 -4.19
N LYS A 123 9.94 -14.40 -4.59
CA LYS A 123 8.89 -15.26 -4.06
C LYS A 123 9.03 -15.43 -2.55
N GLU A 124 10.23 -15.74 -2.08
CA GLU A 124 10.48 -15.95 -0.65
C GLU A 124 10.35 -14.65 0.16
N VAL A 125 10.87 -13.54 -0.35
CA VAL A 125 10.76 -12.23 0.33
C VAL A 125 9.29 -11.83 0.44
N MET A 126 8.54 -11.88 -0.65
CA MET A 126 7.13 -11.48 -0.65
C MET A 126 6.25 -12.38 0.21
N SER A 127 6.60 -13.66 0.33
CA SER A 127 5.95 -14.59 1.24
C SER A 127 6.11 -14.17 2.71
N GLY A 128 7.26 -13.60 3.07
CA GLY A 128 7.55 -13.16 4.43
C GLY A 128 7.02 -11.78 4.78
N VAL A 129 7.07 -10.83 3.83
CA VAL A 129 6.68 -9.44 4.10
C VAL A 129 5.23 -9.12 3.74
N GLY A 130 4.65 -9.83 2.77
CA GLY A 130 3.25 -9.65 2.37
C GLY A 130 2.90 -8.19 2.06
N GLN A 131 1.87 -7.67 2.75
CA GLN A 131 1.39 -6.31 2.56
C GLN A 131 2.16 -5.25 3.37
N SER A 132 3.21 -5.65 4.09
CA SER A 132 4.02 -4.73 4.91
C SER A 132 5.03 -3.92 4.10
N THR A 133 5.07 -4.09 2.79
CA THR A 133 5.96 -3.34 1.90
C THR A 133 5.37 -3.26 0.50
N ASP A 134 5.96 -2.38 -0.32
CA ASP A 134 5.63 -2.25 -1.73
C ASP A 134 6.46 -3.25 -2.55
N GLY A 135 5.79 -4.08 -3.35
CA GLY A 135 6.45 -5.06 -4.22
C GLY A 135 7.45 -4.44 -5.20
N LYS A 136 7.18 -3.22 -5.66
CA LYS A 136 8.09 -2.49 -6.54
C LYS A 136 9.40 -2.16 -5.82
N LEU A 137 9.35 -1.69 -4.58
CA LEU A 137 10.53 -1.41 -3.77
C LEU A 137 11.34 -2.67 -3.55
N VAL A 138 10.67 -3.77 -3.20
CA VAL A 138 11.35 -5.08 -3.01
C VAL A 138 12.04 -5.51 -4.30
N SER A 139 11.36 -5.40 -5.44
CA SER A 139 11.92 -5.77 -6.75
C SER A 139 13.18 -4.97 -7.06
N GLU A 140 13.15 -3.66 -6.85
CA GLU A 140 14.30 -2.79 -7.08
C GLU A 140 15.49 -3.16 -6.18
N LEU A 141 15.22 -3.40 -4.89
CA LEU A 141 16.27 -3.75 -3.94
C LEU A 141 16.87 -5.13 -4.21
N VAL A 142 16.04 -6.12 -4.58
CA VAL A 142 16.51 -7.45 -4.94
C VAL A 142 17.38 -7.39 -6.19
N LYS A 143 16.92 -6.70 -7.21
CA LYS A 143 17.64 -6.52 -8.47
C LYS A 143 19.01 -5.87 -8.23
N GLU A 144 19.05 -4.80 -7.46
CA GLU A 144 20.29 -4.11 -7.12
C GLU A 144 21.26 -5.03 -6.39
N ARG A 145 20.77 -5.75 -5.38
CA ARG A 145 21.60 -6.64 -4.57
C ARG A 145 22.18 -7.80 -5.40
N LEU A 146 21.38 -8.46 -6.21
CA LEU A 146 21.82 -9.58 -7.04
C LEU A 146 22.78 -9.15 -8.15
N SER A 147 22.62 -7.93 -8.67
CA SER A 147 23.54 -7.37 -9.65
C SER A 147 24.94 -7.14 -9.07
N LYS A 148 25.06 -6.89 -7.76
CA LYS A 148 26.32 -6.68 -7.06
C LYS A 148 27.00 -7.98 -6.63
N SER A 149 26.35 -9.11 -6.83
CA SER A 149 26.84 -10.43 -6.39
C SER A 149 27.85 -11.07 -7.37
N VAL A 150 28.27 -10.35 -8.37
CA VAL A 150 29.19 -10.85 -9.40
C VAL A 150 30.64 -10.82 -8.91
#